data_9da51cbbcd837171a654f606f552dbd0
#
_entry.id   9da51cbbcd837171a654f606f552dbd0
#
_cell.length_a   1.000
_cell.length_b   1.000
_cell.length_c   1.000
_cell.angle_alpha   90.00
_cell.angle_beta   90.00
_cell.angle_gamma   90.00
#
_symmetry.space_group_name_H-M   'P 1'
#
loop_
_entity.id
_entity.type
_entity.pdbx_description
1 polymer ?
#
loop_
_entity_poly.entity_id
_entity_poly.type
_entity_poly.pdbx_seq_one_letter_code
_entity_poly.pdbx_strand_id
1 'polypeptide(L)'
;MEIKLINVSEEHWDFILSLRNEFFKHSFYEQKHAISKDEHYEYMKKQTANPNFHQWIAASDGLPIGYIRILDHDINIMVDKKFQNKGVGTTMLKLVEEKAKKLGLKKLEARVLIENQNSLKLFQKNNFQIKMNQLEKKL
;
A
#
# COMPACT_ATOMS: atom_id res chain seq x y z
N MET A 1 -1.02 -19.01 8.81
CA MET A 1 -1.29 -17.63 9.27
C MET A 1 -2.53 -17.10 8.57
N GLU A 2 -3.55 -16.78 9.34
CA GLU A 2 -4.77 -16.18 8.80
C GLU A 2 -4.63 -14.66 8.78
N ILE A 3 -4.89 -14.07 7.63
CA ILE A 3 -4.76 -12.62 7.44
C ILE A 3 -6.14 -12.05 7.15
N LYS A 4 -6.47 -10.95 7.81
CA LYS A 4 -7.69 -10.20 7.59
C LYS A 4 -7.35 -8.75 7.27
N LEU A 5 -8.15 -8.12 6.43
CA LEU A 5 -8.09 -6.66 6.23
C LEU A 5 -9.11 -6.01 7.17
N ILE A 6 -8.62 -5.16 8.05
CA ILE A 6 -9.46 -4.42 8.99
C ILE A 6 -9.39 -2.93 8.67
N ASN A 7 -10.44 -2.21 9.01
CA ASN A 7 -10.48 -0.77 8.77
C ASN A 7 -9.42 -0.04 9.58
N VAL A 8 -8.80 0.95 8.98
CA VAL A 8 -7.81 1.79 9.65
C VAL A 8 -8.54 2.73 10.61
N SER A 9 -8.00 2.84 11.83
CA SER A 9 -8.40 3.84 12.81
C SER A 9 -7.16 4.62 13.25
N GLU A 10 -7.36 5.68 14.01
CA GLU A 10 -6.25 6.55 14.46
C GLU A 10 -5.16 5.77 15.20
N GLU A 11 -5.54 4.72 15.93
CA GLU A 11 -4.58 3.87 16.66
C GLU A 11 -3.58 3.17 15.75
N HIS A 12 -3.88 3.04 14.45
CA HIS A 12 -3.00 2.41 13.47
C HIS A 12 -2.04 3.39 12.79
N TRP A 13 -2.22 4.69 12.98
CA TRP A 13 -1.46 5.70 12.22
C TRP A 13 0.04 5.64 12.47
N ASP A 14 0.46 5.35 13.70
CA ASP A 14 1.90 5.24 14.01
C ASP A 14 2.52 4.00 13.34
N PHE A 15 1.79 2.91 13.28
CA PHE A 15 2.22 1.72 12.55
C PHE A 15 2.39 2.03 11.06
N ILE A 16 1.42 2.71 10.44
CA ILE A 16 1.47 3.11 9.03
C ILE A 16 2.66 4.04 8.80
N LEU A 17 2.90 4.99 9.69
CA LEU A 17 4.06 5.88 9.60
C LEU A 17 5.38 5.12 9.60
N SER A 18 5.51 4.14 10.49
CA SER A 18 6.72 3.34 10.57
C SER A 18 6.99 2.59 9.27
N LEU A 19 5.95 2.04 8.64
CA LEU A 19 6.07 1.38 7.34
C LEU A 19 6.45 2.37 6.23
N ARG A 20 5.80 3.53 6.18
CA ARG A 20 6.09 4.55 5.17
C ARG A 20 7.56 4.99 5.23
N ASN A 21 8.08 5.24 6.42
CA ASN A 21 9.46 5.69 6.59
C ASN A 21 10.49 4.58 6.38
N GLU A 22 10.10 3.33 6.61
CA GLU A 22 10.96 2.19 6.33
C GLU A 22 11.12 1.94 4.82
N PHE A 23 10.02 2.11 4.07
CA PHE A 23 9.98 1.72 2.66
C PHE A 23 10.10 2.86 1.66
N PHE A 24 10.21 4.12 2.09
CA PHE A 24 10.13 5.26 1.17
C PHE A 24 11.18 5.25 0.06
N LYS A 25 12.35 4.69 0.31
CA LYS A 25 13.45 4.66 -0.68
C LYS A 25 13.15 3.74 -1.87
N HIS A 26 12.30 2.74 -1.68
CA HIS A 26 12.11 1.67 -2.66
C HIS A 26 10.65 1.46 -3.08
N SER A 27 9.69 1.94 -2.30
CA SER A 27 8.29 1.62 -2.49
C SER A 27 7.41 2.79 -2.88
N PHE A 28 7.79 4.01 -2.50
CA PHE A 28 6.96 5.19 -2.78
C PHE A 28 7.68 6.14 -3.73
N TYR A 29 7.17 6.24 -4.95
CA TYR A 29 7.68 7.21 -5.91
C TYR A 29 7.36 8.66 -5.48
N GLU A 30 6.34 8.86 -4.66
CA GLU A 30 5.88 10.17 -4.18
C GLU A 30 6.68 10.69 -2.99
N GLN A 31 7.21 9.80 -2.17
CA GLN A 31 7.90 10.19 -0.95
C GLN A 31 9.40 10.37 -1.20
N LYS A 32 9.90 11.57 -0.96
CA LYS A 32 11.30 11.92 -1.22
C LYS A 32 12.18 11.90 0.04
N HIS A 33 11.59 11.93 1.21
CA HIS A 33 12.30 11.94 2.50
C HIS A 33 11.44 11.31 3.58
N ALA A 34 12.03 11.03 4.75
CA ALA A 34 11.27 10.55 5.90
C ALA A 34 10.23 11.59 6.32
N ILE A 35 9.09 11.14 6.76
CA ILE A 35 7.95 11.98 7.12
C ILE A 35 7.89 12.10 8.65
N SER A 36 7.67 13.32 9.15
CA SER A 36 7.45 13.54 10.57
C SER A 36 6.06 13.04 11.00
N LYS A 37 5.89 12.82 12.31
CA LYS A 37 4.60 12.43 12.88
C LYS A 37 3.51 13.45 12.55
N ASP A 38 3.81 14.75 12.67
CA ASP A 38 2.85 15.82 12.41
C ASP A 38 2.41 15.82 10.95
N GLU A 39 3.34 15.71 10.01
CA GLU A 39 3.02 15.64 8.57
C GLU A 39 2.15 14.42 8.25
N HIS A 40 2.49 13.28 8.85
CA HIS A 40 1.73 12.05 8.64
C HIS A 40 0.32 12.15 9.18
N TYR A 41 0.14 12.70 10.38
CA TYR A 41 -1.16 12.85 11.01
C TYR A 41 -2.04 13.82 10.21
N GLU A 42 -1.49 14.92 9.72
CA GLU A 42 -2.22 15.84 8.83
C GLU A 42 -2.66 15.13 7.54
N TYR A 43 -1.76 14.35 6.94
CA TYR A 43 -2.07 13.57 5.75
C TYR A 43 -3.21 12.57 6.02
N MET A 44 -3.13 11.83 7.13
CA MET A 44 -4.14 10.81 7.48
C MET A 44 -5.50 11.44 7.73
N LYS A 45 -5.55 12.59 8.41
CA LYS A 45 -6.80 13.33 8.62
C LYS A 45 -7.43 13.73 7.29
N LYS A 46 -6.62 14.28 6.39
CA LYS A 46 -7.07 14.69 5.06
C LYS A 46 -7.63 13.51 4.27
N GLN A 47 -6.90 12.40 4.26
CA GLN A 47 -7.30 11.23 3.48
C GLN A 47 -8.52 10.53 4.09
N THR A 48 -8.69 10.56 5.40
CA THR A 48 -9.89 10.00 6.05
C THR A 48 -11.17 10.70 5.54
N ALA A 49 -11.09 11.98 5.19
CA ALA A 49 -12.21 12.74 4.64
C ALA A 49 -12.35 12.59 3.11
N ASN A 50 -11.42 11.94 2.43
CA ASN A 50 -11.44 11.78 0.97
C ASN A 50 -12.27 10.55 0.58
N PRO A 51 -13.39 10.70 -0.14
CA PRO A 51 -14.26 9.56 -0.49
C PRO A 51 -13.60 8.58 -1.47
N ASN A 52 -12.52 8.98 -2.14
CA ASN A 52 -11.79 8.12 -3.09
C ASN A 52 -10.57 7.45 -2.47
N PHE A 53 -10.38 7.61 -1.17
CA PHE A 53 -9.28 6.99 -0.43
C PHE A 53 -9.82 5.87 0.45
N HIS A 54 -9.35 4.66 0.20
CA HIS A 54 -9.74 3.47 0.95
C HIS A 54 -8.50 2.79 1.48
N GLN A 55 -8.51 2.37 2.74
CA GLN A 55 -7.31 1.84 3.38
C GLN A 55 -7.66 0.75 4.39
N TRP A 56 -6.74 -0.18 4.55
CA TRP A 56 -6.89 -1.30 5.49
C TRP A 56 -5.56 -1.67 6.11
N ILE A 57 -5.65 -2.16 7.33
CA ILE A 57 -4.55 -2.85 7.99
C ILE A 57 -4.69 -4.33 7.69
N ALA A 58 -3.61 -4.97 7.27
CA ALA A 58 -3.54 -6.43 7.25
C ALA A 58 -3.16 -6.88 8.65
N ALA A 59 -3.99 -7.70 9.26
CA ALA A 59 -3.77 -8.19 10.63
C ALA A 59 -3.79 -9.71 10.66
N SER A 60 -2.95 -10.27 11.51
CA SER A 60 -2.92 -11.69 11.83
C SER A 60 -2.96 -11.84 13.35
N ASP A 61 -3.95 -12.58 13.85
CA ASP A 61 -4.18 -12.73 15.30
C ASP A 61 -4.25 -11.39 16.04
N GLY A 62 -4.90 -10.41 15.41
CA GLY A 62 -5.04 -9.06 15.97
C GLY A 62 -3.81 -8.19 15.86
N LEU A 63 -2.69 -8.71 15.36
CA LEU A 63 -1.44 -7.96 15.20
C LEU A 63 -1.35 -7.34 13.81
N PRO A 64 -1.14 -6.01 13.69
CA PRO A 64 -0.88 -5.39 12.40
C PRO A 64 0.43 -5.91 11.79
N ILE A 65 0.35 -6.38 10.53
CA ILE A 65 1.51 -6.91 9.80
C ILE A 65 1.73 -6.23 8.46
N GLY A 66 0.78 -5.42 8.00
CA GLY A 66 0.90 -4.71 6.74
C GLY A 66 -0.19 -3.67 6.57
N TYR A 67 -0.08 -2.93 5.48
CA TYR A 67 -1.00 -1.85 5.15
C TYR A 67 -1.23 -1.83 3.65
N ILE A 68 -2.46 -1.60 3.24
CA ILE A 68 -2.81 -1.46 1.83
C ILE A 68 -3.86 -0.36 1.68
N ARG A 69 -3.68 0.47 0.64
CA ARG A 69 -4.63 1.53 0.34
C ARG A 69 -4.91 1.61 -1.16
N ILE A 70 -6.10 2.10 -1.47
CA ILE A 70 -6.51 2.45 -2.83
C ILE A 70 -6.83 3.95 -2.83
N LEU A 71 -6.14 4.72 -3.68
CA LEU A 71 -6.47 6.12 -3.94
C LEU A 71 -6.89 6.23 -5.39
N ASP A 72 -8.16 6.53 -5.61
CA ASP A 72 -8.82 6.40 -6.92
C ASP A 72 -8.72 4.96 -7.42
N HIS A 73 -7.76 4.64 -8.27
CA HIS A 73 -7.48 3.27 -8.73
C HIS A 73 -6.09 2.80 -8.32
N ASP A 74 -5.28 3.70 -7.78
CA ASP A 74 -3.88 3.44 -7.46
C ASP A 74 -3.75 2.69 -6.14
N ILE A 75 -3.15 1.51 -6.22
CA ILE A 75 -2.95 0.65 -5.06
C ILE A 75 -1.52 0.81 -4.53
N ASN A 76 -1.40 0.89 -3.21
CA ASN A 76 -0.12 0.89 -2.53
C ASN A 76 -0.15 -0.14 -1.41
N ILE A 77 0.90 -0.95 -1.31
CA ILE A 77 0.96 -2.06 -0.37
C ILE A 77 2.31 -2.07 0.35
N MET A 78 2.26 -2.27 1.66
CA MET A 78 3.45 -2.41 2.49
C MET A 78 3.28 -3.57 3.45
N VAL A 79 4.31 -4.41 3.55
CA VAL A 79 4.35 -5.53 4.50
C VAL A 79 5.51 -5.30 5.46
N ASP A 80 5.26 -5.42 6.76
CA ASP A 80 6.30 -5.33 7.79
C ASP A 80 7.41 -6.34 7.44
N LYS A 81 8.66 -5.91 7.58
CA LYS A 81 9.85 -6.72 7.27
C LYS A 81 9.81 -8.10 7.88
N LYS A 82 9.32 -8.23 9.12
CA LYS A 82 9.23 -9.51 9.83
C LYS A 82 8.34 -10.52 9.14
N PHE A 83 7.45 -10.05 8.26
CA PHE A 83 6.44 -10.88 7.62
C PHE A 83 6.60 -10.96 6.09
N GLN A 84 7.68 -10.39 5.56
CA GLN A 84 7.97 -10.47 4.12
C GLN A 84 8.41 -11.87 3.71
N ASN A 85 8.24 -12.19 2.42
CA ASN A 85 8.61 -13.48 1.82
C ASN A 85 7.86 -14.69 2.42
N LYS A 86 6.63 -14.43 2.90
CA LYS A 86 5.75 -15.47 3.48
C LYS A 86 4.38 -15.52 2.81
N GLY A 87 4.25 -14.90 1.63
CA GLY A 87 2.99 -14.88 0.90
C GLY A 87 1.98 -13.85 1.39
N VAL A 88 2.35 -12.99 2.33
CA VAL A 88 1.45 -11.97 2.91
C VAL A 88 0.98 -10.99 1.84
N GLY A 89 1.90 -10.47 1.01
CA GLY A 89 1.54 -9.53 -0.05
C GLY A 89 0.53 -10.11 -1.04
N THR A 90 0.71 -11.34 -1.45
CA THR A 90 -0.22 -12.05 -2.34
C THR A 90 -1.60 -12.17 -1.70
N THR A 91 -1.66 -12.55 -0.43
CA THR A 91 -2.94 -12.64 0.30
C THR A 91 -3.61 -11.28 0.40
N MET A 92 -2.84 -10.23 0.73
CA MET A 92 -3.37 -8.87 0.80
C MET A 92 -3.96 -8.40 -0.53
N LEU A 93 -3.28 -8.69 -1.65
CA LEU A 93 -3.78 -8.33 -2.98
C LEU A 93 -5.09 -9.03 -3.30
N LYS A 94 -5.19 -10.31 -3.00
CA LYS A 94 -6.44 -11.07 -3.21
C LYS A 94 -7.59 -10.51 -2.38
N LEU A 95 -7.32 -10.19 -1.12
CA LEU A 95 -8.33 -9.63 -0.23
C LEU A 95 -8.77 -8.23 -0.68
N VAL A 96 -7.84 -7.39 -1.11
CA VAL A 96 -8.19 -6.04 -1.56
C VAL A 96 -8.94 -6.05 -2.89
N GLU A 97 -8.69 -7.02 -3.76
CA GLU A 97 -9.48 -7.18 -4.98
C GLU A 97 -10.96 -7.35 -4.67
N GLU A 98 -11.29 -8.16 -3.65
CA GLU A 98 -12.66 -8.33 -3.22
C GLU A 98 -13.27 -7.02 -2.70
N LYS A 99 -12.48 -6.26 -1.94
CA LYS A 99 -12.89 -4.93 -1.46
C LYS A 99 -13.14 -3.98 -2.63
N ALA A 100 -12.23 -3.97 -3.61
CA ALA A 100 -12.33 -3.10 -4.78
C ALA A 100 -13.58 -3.40 -5.61
N LYS A 101 -13.90 -4.67 -5.81
CA LYS A 101 -15.12 -5.09 -6.52
C LYS A 101 -16.37 -4.59 -5.81
N LYS A 102 -16.41 -4.67 -4.49
CA LYS A 102 -17.54 -4.17 -3.69
C LYS A 102 -17.66 -2.65 -3.75
N LEU A 103 -16.55 -1.95 -3.93
CA LEU A 103 -16.55 -0.50 -4.14
C LEU A 103 -16.96 -0.09 -5.55
N GLY A 104 -17.16 -1.04 -6.45
CA GLY A 104 -17.53 -0.78 -7.84
C GLY A 104 -16.35 -0.40 -8.74
N LEU A 105 -15.12 -0.59 -8.28
CA LEU A 105 -13.94 -0.31 -9.11
C LEU A 105 -13.81 -1.34 -10.22
N LYS A 106 -13.44 -0.88 -11.40
CA LYS A 106 -13.30 -1.73 -12.59
C LYS A 106 -11.86 -2.18 -12.84
N LYS A 107 -10.90 -1.53 -12.19
CA LYS A 107 -9.48 -1.84 -12.32
C LYS A 107 -8.72 -1.38 -11.09
N LEU A 108 -7.53 -1.94 -10.89
CA LEU A 108 -6.53 -1.45 -9.96
C LEU A 108 -5.27 -1.14 -10.74
N GLU A 109 -4.61 -0.06 -10.39
CA GLU A 109 -3.35 0.35 -10.98
C GLU A 109 -2.26 0.36 -9.91
N ALA A 110 -1.02 0.04 -10.30
CA ALA A 110 0.12 0.11 -9.41
C ALA A 110 1.25 0.84 -10.10
N ARG A 111 1.92 1.73 -9.36
CA ARG A 111 3.13 2.40 -9.82
C ARG A 111 4.30 1.86 -9.02
N VAL A 112 5.28 1.29 -9.71
CA VAL A 112 6.41 0.61 -9.08
C VAL A 112 7.68 1.22 -9.59
N LEU A 113 8.54 1.67 -8.66
CA LEU A 113 9.87 2.17 -9.03
C LEU A 113 10.66 1.06 -9.71
N ILE A 114 11.46 1.44 -10.71
CA ILE A 114 12.22 0.48 -11.52
C ILE A 114 13.17 -0.38 -10.67
N GLU A 115 13.68 0.17 -9.56
CA GLU A 115 14.55 -0.54 -8.63
C GLU A 115 13.78 -1.55 -7.77
N ASN A 116 12.48 -1.41 -7.65
CA ASN A 116 11.67 -2.25 -6.77
C ASN A 116 11.19 -3.50 -7.48
N GLN A 117 12.13 -4.40 -7.79
CA GLN A 117 11.84 -5.63 -8.51
C GLN A 117 10.95 -6.60 -7.73
N ASN A 118 11.04 -6.58 -6.41
CA ASN A 118 10.20 -7.44 -5.56
C ASN A 118 8.72 -7.07 -5.69
N SER A 119 8.40 -5.76 -5.66
CA SER A 119 7.03 -5.30 -5.87
C SER A 119 6.53 -5.60 -7.28
N LEU A 120 7.38 -5.38 -8.29
CA LEU A 120 6.99 -5.68 -9.67
C LEU A 120 6.63 -7.16 -9.83
N LYS A 121 7.45 -8.06 -9.30
CA LYS A 121 7.18 -9.51 -9.33
C LYS A 121 5.88 -9.86 -8.60
N LEU A 122 5.64 -9.23 -7.44
CA LEU A 122 4.42 -9.45 -6.69
C LEU A 122 3.18 -9.08 -7.50
N PHE A 123 3.18 -7.90 -8.12
CA PHE A 123 2.05 -7.46 -8.93
C PHE A 123 1.87 -8.33 -10.17
N GLN A 124 2.94 -8.64 -10.90
CA GLN A 124 2.86 -9.49 -12.10
C GLN A 124 2.37 -10.89 -11.78
N LYS A 125 2.81 -11.47 -10.66
CA LYS A 125 2.34 -12.76 -10.17
C LYS A 125 0.83 -12.76 -9.90
N ASN A 126 0.28 -11.62 -9.55
CA ASN A 126 -1.14 -11.44 -9.28
C ASN A 126 -1.88 -10.82 -10.47
N ASN A 127 -1.38 -11.07 -11.68
CA ASN A 127 -2.03 -10.73 -12.95
C ASN A 127 -2.09 -9.23 -13.28
N PHE A 128 -1.25 -8.42 -12.65
CA PHE A 128 -1.05 -7.05 -13.08
C PHE A 128 -0.15 -7.05 -14.31
N GLN A 129 -0.52 -6.31 -15.33
CA GLN A 129 0.23 -6.20 -16.58
C GLN A 129 0.87 -4.82 -16.68
N ILE A 130 2.10 -4.76 -17.20
CA ILE A 130 2.77 -3.48 -17.45
C ILE A 130 2.05 -2.81 -18.63
N LYS A 131 1.55 -1.60 -18.41
CA LYS A 131 0.79 -0.84 -19.41
C LYS A 131 1.50 0.41 -19.89
N MET A 132 2.48 0.91 -19.15
CA MET A 132 3.06 2.22 -19.42
C MET A 132 4.49 2.30 -18.92
N ASN A 133 5.34 3.02 -19.64
CA ASN A 133 6.65 3.44 -19.18
C ASN A 133 6.61 4.93 -18.88
N GLN A 134 7.19 5.35 -17.77
CA GLN A 134 7.38 6.75 -17.45
C GLN A 134 8.85 7.11 -17.68
N LEU A 135 9.10 8.14 -18.45
CA LEU A 135 10.45 8.61 -18.79
C LEU A 135 10.69 9.97 -18.15
N GLU A 136 11.88 10.19 -17.62
CA GLU A 136 12.23 11.43 -16.95
C GLU A 136 13.64 11.86 -17.36
N LYS A 137 13.82 13.17 -17.51
CA LYS A 137 15.13 13.77 -17.74
C LYS A 137 15.27 14.97 -16.83
N LYS A 138 16.30 14.98 -16.00
CA LYS A 138 16.64 16.18 -15.20
C LYS A 138 17.32 17.22 -16.10
N LEU A 139 16.91 18.48 -15.94
CA LEU A 139 17.47 19.61 -16.69
C LEU A 139 18.44 20.40 -15.84
#